data_72b77ee2f3f1d35a817987c07eedeeee
#
_entry.id   72b77ee2f3f1d35a817987c07eedeeee
#
_cell.length_a   1.000
_cell.length_b   1.000
_cell.length_c   1.000
_cell.angle_alpha   90.00
_cell.angle_beta   90.00
_cell.angle_gamma   90.00
#
_symmetry.space_group_name_H-M   'P 1'
#
loop_
_entity.id
_entity.type
_entity.pdbx_description
1 polymer ?
#
loop_
_entity_poly.entity_id
_entity_poly.type
_entity_poly.pdbx_seq_one_letter_code
_entity_poly.pdbx_strand_id
1 'polypeptide(L)' 'MISWINGELVELWQTNQKFFVLINCQGLGYEIQILESFFLKLKTNQISNKNITLWIKHIKKEDSDLLFGF' A
#
# COMPACT_ATOMS: atom_id res chain seq x y z
N MET A 1 15.75 -3.87 -1.03
CA MET A 1 15.33 -4.34 -2.36
C MET A 1 14.08 -3.58 -2.79
N ILE A 2 14.04 -3.11 -4.01
CA ILE A 2 12.87 -2.43 -4.57
C ILE A 2 12.20 -3.38 -5.55
N SER A 3 10.91 -3.59 -5.36
CA SER A 3 10.11 -4.42 -6.25
C SER A 3 8.80 -3.71 -6.55
N TRP A 4 7.88 -4.41 -7.18
CA TRP A 4 6.57 -3.83 -7.47
C TRP A 4 5.49 -4.87 -7.23
N ILE A 5 4.28 -4.39 -6.96
CA ILE A 5 3.12 -5.25 -6.76
C ILE A 5 1.98 -4.73 -7.62
N ASN A 6 1.24 -5.65 -8.21
CA ASN A 6 0.01 -5.34 -8.91
C ASN A 6 -1.10 -6.14 -8.27
N GLY A 7 -2.13 -5.46 -7.80
CA GLY A 7 -3.21 -6.15 -7.13
C GLY A 7 -4.42 -5.26 -7.00
N GLU A 8 -5.44 -5.80 -6.35
CA GLU A 8 -6.70 -5.11 -6.14
C GLU A 8 -6.62 -4.27 -4.86
N LEU A 9 -7.00 -3.01 -4.97
CA LEU A 9 -7.10 -2.13 -3.81
C LEU A 9 -8.31 -2.53 -2.98
N VAL A 10 -8.07 -2.97 -1.75
CA VAL A 10 -9.14 -3.42 -0.86
C VAL A 10 -9.55 -2.35 0.12
N GLU A 11 -8.57 -1.69 0.75
CA GLU A 11 -8.86 -0.74 1.81
C GLU A 11 -7.76 0.32 1.94
N LEU A 12 -8.16 1.50 2.37
CA LEU A 12 -7.26 2.61 2.71
C LEU A 12 -7.57 3.03 4.14
N TRP A 13 -6.52 3.25 4.93
CA TRP A 13 -6.75 3.79 6.29
C TRP A 13 -5.57 4.63 6.75
N GLN A 14 -5.81 5.40 7.78
CA GLN A 14 -4.84 6.27 8.40
C GLN A 14 -4.79 5.99 9.90
N THR A 15 -3.59 5.91 10.44
CA THR A 15 -3.42 5.78 11.88
C THR A 15 -2.13 6.48 12.30
N ASN A 16 -2.19 7.31 13.35
CA ASN A 16 -1.04 8.02 13.92
C ASN A 16 -0.21 8.74 12.86
N GLN A 17 -0.88 9.47 11.96
CA GLN A 17 -0.24 10.24 10.88
C GLN A 17 0.47 9.37 9.87
N LYS A 18 0.17 8.09 9.86
CA LYS A 18 0.67 7.16 8.85
C LYS A 18 -0.48 6.71 7.97
N PHE A 19 -0.18 6.51 6.70
CA PHE A 19 -1.19 6.15 5.71
C PHE A 19 -0.87 4.78 5.14
N PHE A 20 -1.89 3.95 5.03
CA PHE A 20 -1.72 2.57 4.60
C PHE A 20 -2.72 2.18 3.54
N VAL A 21 -2.34 1.20 2.74
CA VAL A 21 -3.22 0.60 1.77
C VAL A 21 -3.11 -0.93 1.88
N LEU A 22 -4.25 -1.59 1.73
CA LEU A 22 -4.28 -3.05 1.69
C LEU A 22 -4.52 -3.48 0.25
N ILE A 23 -3.58 -4.24 -0.28
CA ILE A 23 -3.63 -4.74 -1.65
C ILE A 23 -3.85 -6.24 -1.62
N ASN A 24 -4.84 -6.71 -2.35
CA ASN A 24 -5.05 -8.14 -2.55
C ASN A 24 -4.35 -8.58 -3.83
N CYS A 25 -3.32 -9.38 -3.65
CA CYS A 25 -2.56 -9.93 -4.77
C CYS A 25 -2.73 -11.44 -4.77
N GLN A 26 -3.56 -11.94 -5.67
CA GLN A 26 -3.81 -13.37 -5.83
C GLN A 26 -4.25 -14.05 -4.54
N GLY A 27 -5.13 -13.40 -3.79
CA GLY A 27 -5.65 -13.94 -2.56
C GLY A 27 -4.83 -13.64 -1.31
N LEU A 28 -3.70 -12.98 -1.46
CA LEU A 28 -2.87 -12.56 -0.33
C LEU A 28 -3.01 -11.06 -0.12
N GLY A 29 -3.25 -10.66 1.12
CA GLY A 29 -3.36 -9.25 1.47
C GLY A 29 -2.02 -8.71 1.92
N TYR A 30 -1.61 -7.59 1.31
CA TYR A 30 -0.37 -6.90 1.66
C TYR A 30 -0.70 -5.53 2.22
N GLU A 31 -0.23 -5.27 3.44
CA GLU A 31 -0.37 -3.97 4.08
C GLU A 31 0.86 -3.12 3.73
N ILE A 32 0.63 -2.00 3.07
CA ILE A 32 1.71 -1.18 2.53
C ILE A 32 1.54 0.25 3.03
N GLN A 33 2.60 0.80 3.60
CA GLN A 33 2.61 2.21 4.00
C GLN A 33 2.88 3.08 2.78
N ILE A 34 2.11 4.16 2.64
CA ILE A 34 2.23 5.08 1.52
C ILE A 34 2.32 6.51 2.02
N LEU A 35 2.69 7.44 1.13
CA LEU A 35 2.73 8.86 1.45
C LEU A 35 1.32 9.43 1.47
N GLU A 36 1.15 10.50 2.24
CA GLU A 36 -0.13 11.20 2.33
C GLU A 36 -0.65 11.65 0.98
N SER A 37 0.22 12.19 0.13
CA SER A 37 -0.18 12.66 -1.18
C SER A 37 -0.76 11.53 -2.03
N PHE A 38 -0.16 10.37 -1.97
CA PHE A 38 -0.65 9.20 -2.69
C PHE A 38 -1.96 8.71 -2.10
N PHE A 39 -2.06 8.68 -0.77
CA PHE A 39 -3.29 8.30 -0.09
C PHE A 39 -4.47 9.18 -0.51
N LEU A 40 -4.27 10.49 -0.51
CA LEU A 40 -5.32 11.43 -0.91
C LEU A 40 -5.71 11.24 -2.37
N LYS A 41 -4.74 10.96 -3.22
CA LYS A 41 -5.01 10.72 -4.63
C LYS A 41 -5.86 9.47 -4.84
N LEU A 42 -5.54 8.40 -4.14
CA LEU A 42 -6.31 7.16 -4.22
C LEU A 42 -7.72 7.36 -3.66
N LYS A 43 -7.83 8.08 -2.55
CA LYS A 43 -9.11 8.34 -1.92
C LYS A 43 -10.01 9.20 -2.80
N THR A 44 -9.45 10.23 -3.41
CA THR A 44 -10.20 11.15 -4.27
C THR A 44 -10.73 10.44 -5.51
N ASN A 45 -9.94 9.54 -6.07
CA ASN A 45 -10.34 8.82 -7.27
C ASN A 45 -11.29 7.66 -6.99
N GLN A 46 -11.58 7.38 -5.72
CA GLN A 46 -12.48 6.31 -5.30
C GLN A 46 -12.19 5.01 -6.02
N ILE A 47 -10.91 4.64 -6.03
CA ILE A 47 -10.46 3.43 -6.73
C ILE A 47 -10.65 2.22 -5.81
N SER A 48 -11.90 1.86 -5.52
CA SER A 48 -12.16 0.60 -4.85
C SER A 48 -12.35 -0.48 -5.91
N ASN A 49 -11.82 -1.66 -5.65
CA ASN A 49 -11.92 -2.83 -6.53
C ASN A 49 -11.23 -2.66 -7.88
N LYS A 50 -10.25 -1.76 -7.95
CA LYS A 50 -9.43 -1.62 -9.16
C LYS A 50 -8.04 -2.16 -8.91
N ASN A 51 -7.45 -2.71 -9.96
CA ASN A 51 -6.06 -3.12 -9.90
C ASN A 51 -5.16 -1.90 -9.94
N ILE A 52 -4.22 -1.85 -9.03
CA ILE A 52 -3.20 -0.80 -9.03
C ILE A 52 -1.82 -1.44 -8.97
N THR A 53 -0.85 -0.71 -9.46
CA THR A 53 0.54 -1.13 -9.42
C THR A 53 1.32 -0.17 -8.55
N LEU A 54 2.06 -0.71 -7.59
CA LEU A 54 2.87 0.08 -6.67
C LEU A 54 4.30 -0.40 -6.73
N TRP A 55 5.24 0.54 -6.69
CA TRP A 55 6.61 0.21 -6.40
C TRP A 55 6.76 0.06 -4.90
N ILE A 56 7.43 -0.99 -4.47
CA ILE A 56 7.54 -1.32 -3.06
C ILE A 56 8.98 -1.37 -2.65
N LYS A 57 9.29 -0.69 -1.54
CA LYS A 57 10.57 -0.85 -0.87
C LYS A 57 10.34 -1.64 0.40
N HIS A 58 11.03 -2.77 0.51
CA HIS A 58 10.96 -3.60 1.70
C HIS A 58 12.04 -3.15 2.67
N ILE A 59 11.62 -2.67 3.83
CA ILE A 59 12.52 -2.24 4.90
C ILE A 59 12.46 -3.28 6.00
N LYS A 60 13.55 -3.99 6.18
CA LYS A 60 13.64 -4.99 7.24
C LYS A 60 14.16 -4.35 8.51
N LYS A 61 13.36 -4.43 9.56
CA LYS A 61 13.75 -3.95 10.89
C LYS A 61 13.98 -5.13 11.79
N GLU A 62 14.65 -4.86 12.92
CA GLU A 62 14.98 -5.90 13.88
C GLU A 62 13.77 -6.70 14.32
N ASP A 63 12.65 -6.03 14.53
CA ASP A 63 11.45 -6.64 15.08
C ASP A 63 10.31 -6.82 14.07
N SER A 64 10.43 -6.25 12.88
CA SER A 64 9.34 -6.30 11.91
C SER A 64 9.83 -5.96 10.52
N ASP A 65 9.00 -6.32 9.54
CA ASP A 65 9.21 -5.94 8.15
C ASP A 65 8.21 -4.85 7.79
N LEU A 66 8.68 -3.85 7.06
CA LEU A 66 7.84 -2.76 6.59
C LEU A 66 7.87 -2.72 5.07
N LEU A 67 6.68 -2.69 4.47
CA LEU A 67 6.54 -2.46 3.04
C LEU A 67 6.13 -1.01 2.83
N PHE A 68 6.89 -0.29 2.02
CA PHE A 68 6.62 1.10 1.72
C PHE A 68 6.37 1.25 0.22
N GLY A 69 5.20 1.79 -0.15
CA GLY A 69 4.78 1.91 -1.53
C GLY A 69 4.88 3.33 -2.08
N PHE A 70 5.12 3.42 -3.38
CA PHE A 70 5.18 4.70 -4.07
C PHE A 70 4.92 4.56 -5.57
#